data_d6a1eaf6e3db4163aeb2bb3b26892460
#
_entry.id   d6a1eaf6e3db4163aeb2bb3b26892460
#
_cell.length_a   1.000
_cell.length_b   1.000
_cell.length_c   1.000
_cell.angle_alpha   90.00
_cell.angle_beta   90.00
_cell.angle_gamma   90.00
#
_symmetry.space_group_name_H-M   'P 1'
#
loop_
_entity.id
_entity.type
_entity.pdbx_description
1 polymer ?
#
loop_
_entity_poly.entity_id
_entity_poly.type
_entity_poly.pdbx_seq_one_letter_code
_entity_poly.pdbx_strand_id
1 'polypeptide(L)'
;MKTYEDLTQRGKLRRTGRVARAALEAFGFTEARLRLMVDAGNTTYRVKAVGRTTVEKGLYVDDCYSLRLHQPGYQNDGAVDSELEWLFALSEAGLPVPQPIPTKDGELSVEVSVPGAPVRRCSLLRWGKGRMAPKLVRPWHMKAIGCLIAQLQNHASSWRPPLGFVRRHYDRNGLWGDDTGTGYTADEVWPKIPRRYFEAFQEVTTRVEQVMEDWGKGPDVYGLIHADLGTEANVLFHRGEARAIDFDDGGYGYWVYDLAVPLVDLELKESLPTFRDALLEGYTEIRSIPEEQLEKLELFQAAFRALEIFWGTACTLRNPDSAYWMERREKAWMHIKHALRLRSI
;
A
#
# COMPACT_ATOMS: atom_id res chain seq x y z
N MET A 1 25.33 28.09 1.88
CA MET A 1 24.65 27.20 0.92
C MET A 1 23.21 27.03 1.41
N LYS A 2 22.19 27.19 0.57
CA LYS A 2 20.79 27.01 1.02
C LYS A 2 20.59 25.57 1.51
N THR A 3 19.86 25.38 2.61
CA THR A 3 19.48 24.06 3.10
C THR A 3 18.56 23.37 2.09
N TYR A 4 18.29 22.08 2.24
CA TYR A 4 17.40 21.38 1.32
C TYR A 4 15.96 21.90 1.41
N GLU A 5 15.52 22.26 2.61
CA GLU A 5 14.20 22.81 2.91
C GLU A 5 13.96 24.17 2.25
N ASP A 6 15.00 25.01 2.17
CA ASP A 6 14.93 26.35 1.58
C ASP A 6 14.98 26.36 0.05
N LEU A 7 15.06 25.20 -0.57
CA LEU A 7 15.08 25.11 -2.02
C LEU A 7 13.69 25.24 -2.63
N THR A 8 13.64 25.79 -3.84
CA THR A 8 12.45 25.65 -4.70
C THR A 8 12.20 24.18 -5.03
N GLN A 9 10.96 23.81 -5.37
CA GLN A 9 10.62 22.46 -5.81
C GLN A 9 11.56 21.95 -6.92
N ARG A 10 11.88 22.79 -7.90
CA ARG A 10 12.85 22.45 -8.96
C ARG A 10 14.25 22.19 -8.39
N GLY A 11 14.65 22.91 -7.36
CA GLY A 11 15.92 22.72 -6.66
C GLY A 11 15.96 21.41 -5.90
N LYS A 12 14.87 21.06 -5.22
CA LYS A 12 14.70 19.77 -4.52
C LYS A 12 14.77 18.60 -5.50
N LEU A 13 14.00 18.65 -6.58
CA LEU A 13 14.01 17.61 -7.63
C LEU A 13 15.38 17.41 -8.29
N ARG A 14 16.13 18.50 -8.49
CA ARG A 14 17.49 18.40 -9.03
C ARG A 14 18.42 17.64 -8.08
N ARG A 15 18.30 17.85 -6.77
CA ARG A 15 19.10 17.13 -5.76
C ARG A 15 18.66 15.69 -5.61
N THR A 16 17.35 15.42 -5.59
CA THR A 16 16.78 14.09 -5.59
C THR A 16 17.24 13.27 -6.82
N GLY A 17 17.31 13.92 -7.99
CA GLY A 17 17.87 13.29 -9.19
C GLY A 17 19.36 12.89 -9.08
N ARG A 18 20.15 13.59 -8.23
CA ARG A 18 21.54 13.19 -7.94
C ARG A 18 21.58 11.96 -7.02
N VAL A 19 20.71 11.92 -6.01
CA VAL A 19 20.52 10.74 -5.16
C VAL A 19 20.15 9.52 -6.02
N ALA A 20 19.18 9.70 -6.93
CA ALA A 20 18.72 8.65 -7.83
C ALA A 20 19.87 8.07 -8.71
N ARG A 21 20.76 8.92 -9.22
CA ARG A 21 21.91 8.47 -10.02
C ARG A 21 22.92 7.70 -9.17
N ALA A 22 23.24 8.22 -7.97
CA ALA A 22 24.15 7.54 -7.06
C ALA A 22 23.59 6.18 -6.60
N ALA A 23 22.28 6.09 -6.36
CA ALA A 23 21.62 4.81 -6.07
C ALA A 23 21.79 3.82 -7.22
N LEU A 24 21.58 4.24 -8.48
CA LEU A 24 21.72 3.37 -9.65
C LEU A 24 23.11 2.80 -9.82
N GLU A 25 24.16 3.52 -9.44
CA GLU A 25 25.54 3.02 -9.45
C GLU A 25 25.72 1.82 -8.52
N ALA A 26 25.08 1.85 -7.33
CA ALA A 26 25.09 0.71 -6.41
C ALA A 26 24.34 -0.51 -6.98
N PHE A 27 23.27 -0.30 -7.74
CA PHE A 27 22.57 -1.36 -8.47
C PHE A 27 23.27 -1.79 -9.78
N GLY A 28 24.44 -1.23 -10.10
CA GLY A 28 25.22 -1.62 -11.28
C GLY A 28 24.81 -0.93 -12.58
N PHE A 29 24.04 0.13 -12.52
CA PHE A 29 23.61 0.89 -13.69
C PHE A 29 24.49 2.14 -13.85
N THR A 30 25.37 2.14 -14.83
CA THR A 30 26.26 3.29 -15.16
C THR A 30 25.58 4.27 -16.12
N GLU A 31 24.72 3.77 -17.00
CA GLU A 31 23.97 4.57 -17.95
C GLU A 31 22.48 4.24 -17.89
N ALA A 32 21.68 5.22 -17.48
CA ALA A 32 20.23 5.08 -17.43
C ALA A 32 19.52 6.40 -17.69
N ARG A 33 18.35 6.32 -18.33
CA ARG A 33 17.42 7.44 -18.46
C ARG A 33 16.43 7.41 -17.31
N LEU A 34 16.37 8.51 -16.58
CA LEU A 34 15.44 8.70 -15.45
C LEU A 34 14.27 9.57 -15.89
N ARG A 35 13.06 9.13 -15.57
CA ARG A 35 11.83 9.92 -15.69
C ARG A 35 11.13 9.92 -14.33
N LEU A 36 10.96 11.10 -13.76
CA LEU A 36 10.16 11.27 -12.53
C LEU A 36 8.73 10.83 -12.79
N MET A 37 8.18 10.00 -11.94
CA MET A 37 6.80 9.51 -11.98
C MET A 37 5.96 10.12 -10.86
N VAL A 38 6.45 10.05 -9.62
CA VAL A 38 5.77 10.51 -8.42
C VAL A 38 6.79 11.21 -7.50
N ASP A 39 6.35 12.26 -6.83
CA ASP A 39 7.10 12.98 -5.77
C ASP A 39 6.10 13.39 -4.69
N ALA A 40 5.57 12.37 -3.98
CA ALA A 40 4.58 12.52 -2.93
C ALA A 40 4.94 11.57 -1.77
N GLY A 41 5.77 12.05 -0.84
CA GLY A 41 6.37 11.22 0.19
C GLY A 41 7.56 10.44 -0.36
N ASN A 42 7.33 9.26 -0.90
CA ASN A 42 8.33 8.56 -1.73
C ASN A 42 8.54 9.28 -3.05
N THR A 43 9.78 9.33 -3.53
CA THR A 43 10.08 9.83 -4.88
C THR A 43 10.37 8.65 -5.80
N THR A 44 9.55 8.46 -6.84
CA THR A 44 9.65 7.31 -7.74
C THR A 44 10.08 7.75 -9.13
N TYR A 45 11.13 7.12 -9.65
CA TYR A 45 11.61 7.30 -11.01
C TYR A 45 11.40 6.02 -11.84
N ARG A 46 10.86 6.19 -13.04
CA ARG A 46 11.01 5.17 -14.07
C ARG A 46 12.43 5.24 -14.62
N VAL A 47 13.12 4.11 -14.57
CA VAL A 47 14.49 3.93 -15.06
C VAL A 47 14.44 3.12 -16.35
N LYS A 48 15.09 3.60 -17.39
CA LYS A 48 15.35 2.81 -18.61
C LYS A 48 16.85 2.66 -18.75
N ALA A 49 17.33 1.42 -18.61
CA ALA A 49 18.74 1.11 -18.82
C ALA A 49 19.14 1.35 -20.28
N VAL A 50 20.36 1.87 -20.51
CA VAL A 50 20.91 2.10 -21.84
C VAL A 50 21.96 1.01 -22.09
N GLY A 51 21.82 0.30 -23.21
CA GLY A 51 22.83 -0.67 -23.65
C GLY A 51 22.86 -2.02 -22.91
N ARG A 52 21.93 -2.28 -21.98
CA ARG A 52 21.75 -3.61 -21.39
C ARG A 52 20.55 -4.29 -22.00
N THR A 53 20.79 -5.43 -22.61
CA THR A 53 19.74 -6.38 -22.98
C THR A 53 19.89 -7.57 -22.04
N THR A 54 19.05 -7.65 -21.04
CA THR A 54 19.02 -8.83 -20.17
C THR A 54 18.25 -9.92 -20.89
N VAL A 55 18.87 -11.06 -21.13
CA VAL A 55 18.22 -12.25 -21.68
C VAL A 55 17.82 -13.13 -20.50
N GLU A 56 16.54 -13.11 -20.14
CA GLU A 56 15.99 -14.05 -19.17
C GLU A 56 15.24 -15.15 -19.91
N LYS A 57 15.62 -16.41 -19.66
CA LYS A 57 14.97 -17.60 -20.28
C LYS A 57 14.81 -17.50 -21.80
N GLY A 58 15.79 -16.88 -22.48
CA GLY A 58 15.77 -16.75 -23.95
C GLY A 58 14.90 -15.62 -24.52
N LEU A 59 14.32 -14.77 -23.67
CA LEU A 59 13.49 -13.63 -24.07
C LEU A 59 14.19 -12.31 -23.74
N TYR A 60 14.17 -11.38 -24.70
CA TYR A 60 14.58 -9.99 -24.45
C TYR A 60 13.54 -9.33 -23.53
N VAL A 61 13.96 -8.96 -22.32
CA VAL A 61 13.11 -8.25 -21.37
C VAL A 61 13.37 -6.75 -21.51
N ASP A 62 12.31 -5.95 -21.60
CA ASP A 62 12.40 -4.49 -21.56
C ASP A 62 13.09 -4.06 -20.26
N ASP A 63 14.29 -3.47 -20.36
CA ASP A 63 15.12 -3.01 -19.24
C ASP A 63 14.54 -1.73 -18.62
N CYS A 64 13.30 -1.84 -18.13
CA CYS A 64 12.62 -0.80 -17.38
C CYS A 64 12.49 -1.19 -15.91
N TYR A 65 12.75 -0.22 -15.03
CA TYR A 65 12.74 -0.41 -13.59
C TYR A 65 12.01 0.76 -12.91
N SER A 66 11.59 0.54 -11.68
CA SER A 66 11.08 1.55 -10.76
C SER A 66 12.13 1.76 -9.66
N LEU A 67 12.78 2.91 -9.64
CA LEU A 67 13.66 3.32 -8.56
C LEU A 67 12.85 4.16 -7.58
N ARG A 68 12.69 3.66 -6.35
CA ARG A 68 12.04 4.35 -5.25
C ARG A 68 13.08 4.91 -4.29
N LEU A 69 12.99 6.21 -4.02
CA LEU A 69 13.71 6.89 -2.95
C LEU A 69 12.71 7.03 -1.80
N HIS A 70 12.88 6.24 -0.76
CA HIS A 70 11.96 6.21 0.37
C HIS A 70 11.96 7.52 1.16
N GLN A 71 10.80 7.92 1.65
CA GLN A 71 10.66 9.13 2.47
C GLN A 71 11.37 8.92 3.82
N PRO A 72 12.29 9.81 4.23
CA PRO A 72 12.91 9.71 5.54
C PRO A 72 11.87 9.80 6.66
N GLY A 73 11.97 8.89 7.64
CA GLY A 73 11.11 8.88 8.82
C GLY A 73 9.65 8.49 8.60
N TYR A 74 9.27 8.02 7.40
CA TYR A 74 7.92 7.50 7.14
C TYR A 74 7.76 6.07 7.67
N GLN A 75 8.73 5.23 7.39
CA GLN A 75 8.78 3.86 7.91
C GLN A 75 9.93 3.75 8.92
N ASN A 76 9.79 2.84 9.88
CA ASN A 76 10.86 2.53 10.82
C ASN A 76 12.03 1.82 10.11
N ASP A 77 13.17 1.80 10.79
CA ASP A 77 14.34 1.07 10.32
C ASP A 77 14.01 -0.42 10.17
N GLY A 78 14.29 -0.98 9.03
CA GLY A 78 14.00 -2.37 8.69
C GLY A 78 12.65 -2.61 8.03
N ALA A 79 11.67 -1.70 8.11
CA ALA A 79 10.38 -1.90 7.44
C ALA A 79 10.49 -1.87 5.92
N VAL A 80 11.39 -1.05 5.36
CA VAL A 80 11.68 -1.03 3.92
C VAL A 80 12.33 -2.34 3.47
N ASP A 81 13.29 -2.84 4.24
CA ASP A 81 13.97 -4.09 3.90
C ASP A 81 12.99 -5.26 4.00
N SER A 82 12.13 -5.28 5.02
CA SER A 82 11.08 -6.28 5.18
C SER A 82 10.03 -6.24 4.04
N GLU A 83 9.66 -5.07 3.52
CA GLU A 83 8.85 -4.95 2.31
C GLU A 83 9.53 -5.65 1.13
N LEU A 84 10.81 -5.37 0.92
CA LEU A 84 11.58 -5.91 -0.19
C LEU A 84 11.83 -7.42 -0.05
N GLU A 85 12.05 -7.92 1.16
CA GLU A 85 12.17 -9.35 1.46
C GLU A 85 10.88 -10.10 1.12
N TRP A 86 9.72 -9.54 1.52
CA TRP A 86 8.44 -10.15 1.17
C TRP A 86 8.17 -10.10 -0.34
N LEU A 87 8.40 -8.95 -0.99
CA LEU A 87 8.31 -8.81 -2.45
C LEU A 87 9.23 -9.79 -3.18
N PHE A 88 10.46 -9.97 -2.69
CA PHE A 88 11.40 -10.93 -3.27
C PHE A 88 10.84 -12.35 -3.17
N ALA A 89 10.36 -12.76 -1.99
CA ALA A 89 9.76 -14.08 -1.78
C ALA A 89 8.52 -14.31 -2.65
N LEU A 90 7.63 -13.30 -2.77
CA LEU A 90 6.46 -13.36 -3.65
C LEU A 90 6.85 -13.54 -5.12
N SER A 91 7.87 -12.80 -5.57
CA SER A 91 8.35 -12.88 -6.95
C SER A 91 9.02 -14.23 -7.28
N GLU A 92 9.78 -14.79 -6.34
CA GLU A 92 10.39 -16.14 -6.47
C GLU A 92 9.32 -17.24 -6.49
N ALA A 93 8.21 -17.02 -5.77
CA ALA A 93 7.04 -17.91 -5.84
C ALA A 93 6.22 -17.73 -7.14
N GLY A 94 6.63 -16.83 -8.03
CA GLY A 94 5.99 -16.59 -9.34
C GLY A 94 4.73 -15.74 -9.28
N LEU A 95 4.44 -15.07 -8.16
CA LEU A 95 3.29 -14.18 -8.03
C LEU A 95 3.47 -12.92 -8.88
N PRO A 96 2.36 -12.31 -9.33
CA PRO A 96 2.38 -11.14 -10.22
C PRO A 96 2.67 -9.83 -9.46
N VAL A 97 3.89 -9.71 -8.94
CA VAL A 97 4.40 -8.55 -8.19
C VAL A 97 5.68 -8.01 -8.82
N PRO A 98 6.11 -6.76 -8.53
CA PRO A 98 7.39 -6.25 -8.96
C PRO A 98 8.55 -6.98 -8.26
N GLN A 99 9.49 -7.52 -9.03
CA GLN A 99 10.66 -8.18 -8.47
C GLN A 99 11.69 -7.16 -7.99
N PRO A 100 12.16 -7.20 -6.73
CA PRO A 100 13.30 -6.43 -6.27
C PRO A 100 14.59 -6.83 -7.01
N ILE A 101 15.40 -5.83 -7.32
CA ILE A 101 16.70 -6.02 -7.95
C ILE A 101 17.77 -5.79 -6.89
N PRO A 102 18.63 -6.75 -6.61
CA PRO A 102 19.69 -6.56 -5.62
C PRO A 102 20.77 -5.59 -6.12
N THR A 103 21.44 -4.94 -5.19
CA THR A 103 22.67 -4.18 -5.42
C THR A 103 23.81 -5.13 -5.86
N LYS A 104 24.95 -4.57 -6.22
CA LYS A 104 26.17 -5.34 -6.51
C LYS A 104 26.63 -6.21 -5.34
N ASP A 105 26.32 -5.78 -4.12
CA ASP A 105 26.70 -6.44 -2.87
C ASP A 105 25.64 -7.45 -2.39
N GLY A 106 24.54 -7.60 -3.14
CA GLY A 106 23.44 -8.54 -2.85
C GLY A 106 22.31 -7.98 -1.99
N GLU A 107 22.40 -6.73 -1.52
CA GLU A 107 21.39 -6.09 -0.70
C GLU A 107 20.17 -5.63 -1.54
N LEU A 108 18.97 -5.67 -0.99
CA LEU A 108 17.75 -5.26 -1.71
C LEU A 108 17.52 -3.74 -1.68
N SER A 109 18.19 -3.02 -0.79
CA SER A 109 18.16 -1.57 -0.69
C SER A 109 19.55 -0.99 -0.49
N VAL A 110 19.71 0.31 -0.69
CA VAL A 110 20.95 1.04 -0.42
C VAL A 110 20.66 2.40 0.19
N GLU A 111 21.44 2.77 1.19
CA GLU A 111 21.42 4.12 1.73
C GLU A 111 22.34 5.02 0.93
N VAL A 112 21.83 6.15 0.45
CA VAL A 112 22.54 7.09 -0.40
C VAL A 112 22.62 8.46 0.23
N SER A 113 23.85 8.96 0.37
CA SER A 113 24.15 10.32 0.82
C SER A 113 24.83 11.10 -0.30
N VAL A 114 24.28 12.26 -0.66
CA VAL A 114 24.92 13.20 -1.58
C VAL A 114 24.91 14.60 -0.98
N PRO A 115 25.96 15.42 -1.23
CA PRO A 115 26.06 16.76 -0.65
C PRO A 115 24.81 17.62 -0.93
N GLY A 116 24.18 18.11 0.14
CA GLY A 116 23.07 19.04 0.08
C GLY A 116 21.73 18.39 -0.26
N ALA A 117 21.57 17.09 -0.15
CA ALA A 117 20.31 16.38 -0.12
C ALA A 117 20.21 15.58 1.19
N PRO A 118 19.00 15.27 1.70
CA PRO A 118 18.84 14.34 2.81
C PRO A 118 19.31 12.95 2.38
N VAL A 119 19.80 12.17 3.34
CA VAL A 119 20.09 10.76 3.16
C VAL A 119 18.79 10.05 2.78
N ARG A 120 18.85 9.14 1.83
CA ARG A 120 17.70 8.38 1.33
C ARG A 120 18.04 6.90 1.24
N ARG A 121 17.18 6.07 1.78
CA ARG A 121 17.15 4.65 1.43
C ARG A 121 16.53 4.51 0.03
N CYS A 122 17.12 3.69 -0.80
CA CYS A 122 16.70 3.53 -2.20
C CYS A 122 16.56 2.05 -2.54
N SER A 123 15.49 1.70 -3.27
CA SER A 123 15.24 0.35 -3.78
C SER A 123 14.94 0.39 -5.26
N LEU A 124 15.31 -0.69 -5.96
CA LEU A 124 15.08 -0.84 -7.39
C LEU A 124 14.22 -2.08 -7.64
N LEU A 125 13.10 -1.90 -8.32
CA LEU A 125 12.16 -2.97 -8.67
C LEU A 125 12.05 -3.09 -10.19
N ARG A 126 11.78 -4.28 -10.72
CA ARG A 126 11.37 -4.41 -12.11
C ARG A 126 10.08 -3.62 -12.37
N TRP A 127 10.00 -2.98 -13.53
CA TRP A 127 8.80 -2.23 -13.90
C TRP A 127 7.61 -3.16 -14.08
N GLY A 128 6.53 -2.91 -13.33
CA GLY A 128 5.29 -3.68 -13.42
C GLY A 128 4.68 -3.63 -14.82
N LYS A 129 4.39 -4.80 -15.40
CA LYS A 129 3.71 -4.91 -16.69
C LYS A 129 2.21 -4.73 -16.49
N GLY A 130 1.59 -3.89 -17.32
CA GLY A 130 0.15 -3.68 -17.27
C GLY A 130 -0.24 -2.21 -17.29
N ARG A 131 -1.52 -1.97 -17.10
CA ARG A 131 -2.13 -0.64 -16.99
C ARG A 131 -3.03 -0.61 -15.77
N MET A 132 -3.13 0.54 -15.13
CA MET A 132 -4.14 0.78 -14.09
C MET A 132 -5.53 0.50 -14.63
N ALA A 133 -6.47 0.20 -13.74
CA ALA A 133 -7.87 0.03 -14.13
C ALA A 133 -8.37 1.26 -14.90
N PRO A 134 -9.24 1.08 -15.90
CA PRO A 134 -9.93 2.21 -16.52
C PRO A 134 -10.87 2.86 -15.49
N LYS A 135 -11.25 4.13 -15.72
CA LYS A 135 -12.25 4.81 -14.89
C LYS A 135 -13.55 4.01 -14.71
N LEU A 136 -13.87 3.16 -15.68
CA LEU A 136 -15.02 2.24 -15.63
C LEU A 136 -14.53 0.82 -15.28
N VAL A 137 -14.51 0.52 -13.99
CA VAL A 137 -14.24 -0.83 -13.47
C VAL A 137 -15.36 -1.78 -13.95
N ARG A 138 -15.00 -3.03 -14.26
CA ARG A 138 -15.91 -4.10 -14.67
C ARG A 138 -15.80 -5.29 -13.73
N PRO A 139 -16.80 -6.18 -13.63
CA PRO A 139 -16.76 -7.35 -12.74
C PRO A 139 -15.50 -8.20 -12.89
N TRP A 140 -15.00 -8.42 -14.11
CA TRP A 140 -13.78 -9.21 -14.32
C TRP A 140 -12.53 -8.60 -13.69
N HIS A 141 -12.45 -7.26 -13.52
CA HIS A 141 -11.36 -6.64 -12.79
C HIS A 141 -11.42 -7.02 -11.31
N MET A 142 -12.62 -7.03 -10.73
CA MET A 142 -12.82 -7.43 -9.33
C MET A 142 -12.51 -8.91 -9.14
N LYS A 143 -12.95 -9.77 -10.06
CA LYS A 143 -12.61 -11.19 -10.04
C LYS A 143 -11.09 -11.40 -10.07
N ALA A 144 -10.38 -10.70 -10.95
CA ALA A 144 -8.92 -10.77 -11.03
C ALA A 144 -8.24 -10.26 -9.74
N ILE A 145 -8.77 -9.20 -9.09
CA ILE A 145 -8.28 -8.73 -7.79
C ILE A 145 -8.53 -9.79 -6.71
N GLY A 146 -9.69 -10.42 -6.68
CA GLY A 146 -9.99 -11.51 -5.74
C GLY A 146 -9.00 -12.67 -5.85
N CYS A 147 -8.71 -13.12 -7.08
CA CYS A 147 -7.68 -14.11 -7.34
C CYS A 147 -6.29 -13.67 -6.82
N LEU A 148 -5.91 -12.43 -7.07
CA LEU A 148 -4.63 -11.87 -6.61
C LEU A 148 -4.53 -11.87 -5.08
N ILE A 149 -5.56 -11.36 -4.38
CA ILE A 149 -5.59 -11.33 -2.92
C ILE A 149 -5.46 -12.75 -2.34
N ALA A 150 -6.21 -13.70 -2.88
CA ALA A 150 -6.14 -15.10 -2.44
C ALA A 150 -4.74 -15.71 -2.63
N GLN A 151 -4.06 -15.41 -3.74
CA GLN A 151 -2.68 -15.84 -3.99
C GLN A 151 -1.69 -15.23 -2.99
N LEU A 152 -1.80 -13.92 -2.72
CA LEU A 152 -0.96 -13.23 -1.73
C LEU A 152 -1.13 -13.82 -0.33
N GLN A 153 -2.38 -14.04 0.09
CA GLN A 153 -2.70 -14.60 1.41
C GLN A 153 -2.30 -16.08 1.54
N ASN A 154 -2.43 -16.87 0.48
CA ASN A 154 -1.92 -18.26 0.49
C ASN A 154 -0.40 -18.30 0.64
N HIS A 155 0.33 -17.43 -0.07
CA HIS A 155 1.77 -17.29 0.14
C HIS A 155 2.08 -16.88 1.58
N ALA A 156 1.42 -15.83 2.09
CA ALA A 156 1.62 -15.31 3.44
C ALA A 156 1.36 -16.36 4.53
N SER A 157 0.38 -17.25 4.33
CA SER A 157 0.04 -18.32 5.29
C SER A 157 1.16 -19.37 5.42
N SER A 158 1.96 -19.58 4.39
CA SER A 158 3.02 -20.60 4.35
C SER A 158 4.43 -20.05 4.48
N TRP A 159 4.62 -18.80 4.09
CA TRP A 159 5.93 -18.12 4.16
C TRP A 159 6.36 -17.86 5.60
N ARG A 160 7.65 -18.02 5.86
CA ARG A 160 8.24 -17.72 7.16
C ARG A 160 9.14 -16.50 7.01
N PRO A 161 8.77 -15.36 7.59
CA PRO A 161 9.60 -14.17 7.58
C PRO A 161 10.99 -14.44 8.17
N PRO A 162 12.04 -13.84 7.63
CA PRO A 162 13.38 -13.94 8.21
C PRO A 162 13.45 -13.24 9.57
N LEU A 163 14.52 -13.55 10.33
CA LEU A 163 14.75 -12.89 11.61
C LEU A 163 14.93 -11.37 11.41
N GLY A 164 14.24 -10.59 12.23
CA GLY A 164 14.28 -9.12 12.14
C GLY A 164 13.23 -8.53 11.19
N PHE A 165 12.38 -9.35 10.57
CA PHE A 165 11.28 -8.87 9.75
C PHE A 165 10.29 -8.03 10.55
N VAL A 166 10.07 -6.78 10.11
CA VAL A 166 9.24 -5.79 10.80
C VAL A 166 8.28 -5.16 9.84
N ARG A 167 6.98 -5.34 10.07
CA ARG A 167 5.91 -4.62 9.34
C ARG A 167 4.86 -4.14 10.33
N ARG A 168 4.14 -3.08 9.95
CA ARG A 168 3.02 -2.55 10.75
C ARG A 168 1.93 -3.59 10.94
N HIS A 169 1.09 -3.39 11.94
CA HIS A 169 -0.09 -4.20 12.18
C HIS A 169 -1.36 -3.40 11.87
N TYR A 170 -2.33 -4.01 11.20
CA TYR A 170 -3.66 -3.47 10.96
C TYR A 170 -4.62 -4.01 12.02
N ASP A 171 -4.27 -3.76 13.27
CA ASP A 171 -5.07 -3.96 14.46
C ASP A 171 -5.49 -2.60 15.06
N ARG A 172 -6.09 -2.61 16.24
CA ARG A 172 -6.47 -1.38 16.94
C ARG A 172 -5.34 -0.35 16.97
N ASN A 173 -4.14 -0.80 17.33
CA ASN A 173 -3.00 0.10 17.54
C ASN A 173 -2.48 0.68 16.22
N GLY A 174 -2.44 -0.12 15.16
CA GLY A 174 -1.98 0.31 13.84
C GLY A 174 -3.04 1.01 12.99
N LEU A 175 -4.34 0.88 13.31
CA LEU A 175 -5.39 1.56 12.56
C LEU A 175 -5.68 2.96 13.13
N TRP A 176 -5.82 3.09 14.45
CA TRP A 176 -6.20 4.35 15.11
C TRP A 176 -5.60 4.51 16.52
N GLY A 177 -4.56 3.76 16.83
CA GLY A 177 -3.73 3.87 18.03
C GLY A 177 -2.44 4.64 17.79
N ASP A 178 -1.35 4.19 18.43
CA ASP A 178 -0.06 4.89 18.41
C ASP A 178 0.88 4.43 17.29
N ASP A 179 0.61 3.25 16.67
CA ASP A 179 1.46 2.66 15.62
C ASP A 179 0.93 2.90 14.20
N THR A 180 0.16 3.97 14.01
CA THR A 180 -0.47 4.27 12.71
C THR A 180 0.52 4.73 11.64
N GLY A 181 1.75 5.09 11.99
CA GLY A 181 2.74 5.67 11.07
C GLY A 181 2.51 7.15 10.76
N THR A 182 1.52 7.80 11.38
CA THR A 182 1.26 9.24 11.20
C THR A 182 2.28 10.13 11.86
N GLY A 183 3.00 9.60 12.86
CA GLY A 183 3.91 10.35 13.74
C GLY A 183 3.18 11.10 14.86
N TYR A 184 1.90 10.79 15.10
CA TYR A 184 1.09 11.29 16.22
C TYR A 184 0.50 10.12 16.98
N THR A 185 0.32 10.30 18.30
CA THR A 185 -0.36 9.32 19.16
C THR A 185 -1.88 9.41 19.04
N ALA A 186 -2.57 8.37 19.51
CA ALA A 186 -4.03 8.37 19.58
C ALA A 186 -4.56 9.56 20.41
N ASP A 187 -3.92 9.85 21.55
CA ASP A 187 -4.30 10.96 22.45
C ASP A 187 -4.15 12.34 21.79
N GLU A 188 -3.26 12.47 20.82
CA GLU A 188 -3.11 13.71 20.05
C GLU A 188 -4.16 13.86 18.96
N VAL A 189 -4.55 12.75 18.30
CA VAL A 189 -5.43 12.76 17.14
C VAL A 189 -6.90 12.70 17.52
N TRP A 190 -7.30 11.78 18.41
CA TRP A 190 -8.70 11.57 18.75
C TRP A 190 -9.45 12.84 19.19
N PRO A 191 -8.89 13.70 20.07
CA PRO A 191 -9.57 14.95 20.48
C PRO A 191 -9.71 15.98 19.34
N LYS A 192 -8.98 15.78 18.23
CA LYS A 192 -8.97 16.66 17.06
C LYS A 192 -9.88 16.17 15.93
N ILE A 193 -10.43 14.95 16.04
CA ILE A 193 -11.45 14.48 15.12
C ILE A 193 -12.65 15.40 15.24
N PRO A 194 -13.14 16.04 14.16
CA PRO A 194 -14.27 16.94 14.21
C PRO A 194 -15.49 16.26 14.80
N ARG A 195 -16.20 16.95 15.71
CA ARG A 195 -17.35 16.40 16.46
C ARG A 195 -18.38 15.71 15.57
N ARG A 196 -18.61 16.25 14.37
CA ARG A 196 -19.55 15.68 13.39
C ARG A 196 -19.16 14.28 12.87
N TYR A 197 -17.88 13.90 12.96
CA TYR A 197 -17.38 12.58 12.54
C TYR A 197 -17.24 11.63 13.73
N PHE A 198 -17.05 12.18 14.92
CA PHE A 198 -16.57 11.45 16.09
C PHE A 198 -17.49 10.30 16.51
N GLU A 199 -18.81 10.54 16.56
CA GLU A 199 -19.78 9.51 16.96
C GLU A 199 -19.73 8.29 16.00
N ALA A 200 -19.77 8.55 14.69
CA ALA A 200 -19.68 7.49 13.69
C ALA A 200 -18.32 6.79 13.68
N PHE A 201 -17.24 7.54 13.85
CA PHE A 201 -15.89 7.00 14.01
C PHE A 201 -15.81 6.08 15.22
N GLN A 202 -16.24 6.53 16.38
CA GLN A 202 -16.21 5.77 17.63
C GLN A 202 -17.07 4.50 17.54
N GLU A 203 -18.24 4.57 16.93
CA GLU A 203 -19.10 3.40 16.76
C GLU A 203 -18.42 2.32 15.90
N VAL A 204 -17.82 2.72 14.77
CA VAL A 204 -17.10 1.77 13.89
C VAL A 204 -15.90 1.19 14.60
N THR A 205 -15.05 2.01 15.21
CA THR A 205 -13.83 1.52 15.88
C THR A 205 -14.18 0.54 17.00
N THR A 206 -15.19 0.84 17.83
CA THR A 206 -15.64 -0.06 18.89
C THR A 206 -16.11 -1.41 18.35
N ARG A 207 -16.92 -1.42 17.28
CA ARG A 207 -17.42 -2.68 16.68
C ARG A 207 -16.29 -3.50 16.04
N VAL A 208 -15.35 -2.83 15.39
CA VAL A 208 -14.19 -3.49 14.76
C VAL A 208 -13.28 -4.08 15.83
N GLU A 209 -13.00 -3.32 16.89
CA GLU A 209 -12.17 -3.78 18.02
C GLU A 209 -12.78 -5.03 18.67
N GLN A 210 -14.09 -5.07 18.86
CA GLN A 210 -14.78 -6.25 19.39
C GLN A 210 -14.57 -7.48 18.49
N VAL A 211 -14.74 -7.34 17.17
CA VAL A 211 -14.51 -8.45 16.23
C VAL A 211 -13.04 -8.90 16.25
N MET A 212 -12.10 -7.95 16.33
CA MET A 212 -10.68 -8.27 16.42
C MET A 212 -10.32 -9.01 17.72
N GLU A 213 -10.97 -8.64 18.83
CA GLU A 213 -10.80 -9.30 20.12
C GLU A 213 -11.38 -10.73 20.08
N ASP A 214 -12.58 -10.89 19.54
CA ASP A 214 -13.25 -12.19 19.42
C ASP A 214 -12.48 -13.17 18.52
N TRP A 215 -11.93 -12.69 17.41
CA TRP A 215 -11.15 -13.52 16.46
C TRP A 215 -9.71 -13.76 16.88
N GLY A 216 -9.11 -12.87 17.66
CA GLY A 216 -7.68 -12.90 17.94
C GLY A 216 -6.83 -12.72 16.67
N LYS A 217 -5.59 -13.25 16.71
CA LYS A 217 -4.63 -13.15 15.60
C LYS A 217 -4.13 -14.53 15.15
N GLY A 218 -5.03 -15.52 15.13
CA GLY A 218 -4.70 -16.85 14.61
C GLY A 218 -4.46 -16.85 13.09
N PRO A 219 -3.76 -17.85 12.55
CA PRO A 219 -3.41 -17.94 11.13
C PRO A 219 -4.62 -18.06 10.19
N ASP A 220 -5.78 -18.44 10.73
CA ASP A 220 -7.02 -18.57 9.95
C ASP A 220 -7.69 -17.22 9.68
N VAL A 221 -7.34 -16.18 10.42
CA VAL A 221 -7.95 -14.85 10.33
C VAL A 221 -6.95 -13.73 10.07
N TYR A 222 -5.64 -13.94 10.35
CA TYR A 222 -4.64 -12.88 10.42
C TYR A 222 -3.30 -13.31 9.80
N GLY A 223 -2.67 -12.42 9.07
CA GLY A 223 -1.36 -12.63 8.45
C GLY A 223 -0.90 -11.43 7.64
N LEU A 224 0.10 -11.59 6.76
CA LEU A 224 0.57 -10.52 5.90
C LEU A 224 -0.46 -10.22 4.81
N ILE A 225 -0.88 -8.96 4.73
CA ILE A 225 -1.82 -8.40 3.76
C ILE A 225 -1.16 -7.24 3.01
N HIS A 226 -1.70 -6.90 1.84
CA HIS A 226 -1.26 -5.72 1.09
C HIS A 226 -1.81 -4.42 1.67
N ALA A 227 -3.02 -4.46 2.18
CA ALA A 227 -3.75 -3.39 2.85
C ALA A 227 -4.17 -2.18 2.00
N ASP A 228 -3.70 -2.04 0.74
CA ASP A 228 -4.02 -0.89 -0.13
C ASP A 228 -4.23 -1.29 -1.61
N LEU A 229 -4.88 -2.43 -1.88
CA LEU A 229 -5.24 -2.87 -3.23
C LEU A 229 -6.54 -2.20 -3.73
N GLY A 230 -6.53 -0.87 -3.86
CA GLY A 230 -7.66 -0.13 -4.40
C GLY A 230 -7.89 -0.36 -5.90
N THR A 231 -9.14 -0.25 -6.36
CA THR A 231 -9.47 -0.42 -7.80
C THR A 231 -8.85 0.65 -8.69
N GLU A 232 -8.61 1.85 -8.16
CA GLU A 232 -8.01 2.98 -8.87
C GLU A 232 -6.52 3.16 -8.55
N ALA A 233 -5.97 2.35 -7.61
CA ALA A 233 -4.60 2.44 -7.15
C ALA A 233 -4.01 1.05 -6.90
N ASN A 234 -2.71 0.92 -7.09
CA ASN A 234 -1.88 -0.22 -6.69
C ASN A 234 -2.18 -1.57 -7.37
N VAL A 235 -3.08 -1.58 -8.39
CA VAL A 235 -3.36 -2.77 -9.19
C VAL A 235 -3.17 -2.46 -10.68
N LEU A 236 -2.29 -3.22 -11.33
CA LEU A 236 -2.13 -3.21 -12.77
C LEU A 236 -2.84 -4.41 -13.38
N PHE A 237 -3.45 -4.23 -14.55
CA PHE A 237 -4.07 -5.31 -15.31
C PHE A 237 -3.26 -5.62 -16.57
N HIS A 238 -2.92 -6.88 -16.76
CA HIS A 238 -2.19 -7.37 -17.92
C HIS A 238 -2.70 -8.73 -18.36
N ARG A 239 -3.24 -8.82 -19.60
CA ARG A 239 -3.76 -10.06 -20.19
C ARG A 239 -4.81 -10.78 -19.33
N GLY A 240 -5.68 -10.03 -18.66
CA GLY A 240 -6.74 -10.56 -17.80
C GLY A 240 -6.32 -10.84 -16.35
N GLU A 241 -5.04 -10.69 -16.00
CA GLU A 241 -4.53 -10.85 -14.64
C GLU A 241 -4.39 -9.51 -13.92
N ALA A 242 -4.69 -9.48 -12.63
CA ALA A 242 -4.34 -8.41 -11.73
C ALA A 242 -2.91 -8.58 -11.21
N ARG A 243 -2.18 -7.48 -11.04
CA ARG A 243 -0.80 -7.43 -10.55
C ARG A 243 -0.67 -6.38 -9.48
N ALA A 244 -0.25 -6.75 -8.28
CA ALA A 244 -0.05 -5.80 -7.20
C ALA A 244 1.22 -4.97 -7.41
N ILE A 245 1.15 -3.70 -7.04
CA ILE A 245 2.29 -2.78 -6.92
C ILE A 245 2.12 -1.98 -5.64
N ASP A 246 3.22 -1.38 -5.15
CA ASP A 246 3.21 -0.47 -4.00
C ASP A 246 2.87 -1.16 -2.66
N PHE A 247 3.82 -1.94 -2.16
CA PHE A 247 3.71 -2.73 -0.93
C PHE A 247 4.13 -1.96 0.33
N ASP A 248 4.33 -0.65 0.26
CA ASP A 248 4.83 0.12 1.40
C ASP A 248 3.83 0.16 2.57
N ASP A 249 2.54 0.07 2.31
CA ASP A 249 1.51 -0.11 3.32
C ASP A 249 1.28 -1.58 3.74
N GLY A 250 1.86 -2.55 3.03
CA GLY A 250 1.74 -3.97 3.38
C GLY A 250 2.17 -4.26 4.82
N GLY A 251 1.42 -5.10 5.51
CA GLY A 251 1.68 -5.41 6.93
C GLY A 251 0.85 -6.58 7.42
N TYR A 252 0.87 -6.83 8.72
CA TYR A 252 0.05 -7.86 9.33
C TYR A 252 -1.37 -7.34 9.57
N GLY A 253 -2.38 -8.07 9.10
CA GLY A 253 -3.78 -7.69 9.25
C GLY A 253 -4.74 -8.84 9.06
N TYR A 254 -6.03 -8.56 9.22
CA TYR A 254 -7.09 -9.53 9.04
C TYR A 254 -7.32 -9.79 7.55
N TRP A 255 -7.49 -11.07 7.16
CA TRP A 255 -7.66 -11.46 5.76
C TRP A 255 -8.81 -10.73 5.08
N VAL A 256 -9.92 -10.52 5.79
CA VAL A 256 -11.10 -9.82 5.30
C VAL A 256 -10.83 -8.33 5.04
N TYR A 257 -9.85 -7.72 5.71
CA TYR A 257 -9.47 -6.32 5.47
C TYR A 257 -8.99 -6.11 4.02
N ASP A 258 -8.12 -7.00 3.52
CA ASP A 258 -7.65 -6.95 2.13
C ASP A 258 -8.78 -7.11 1.11
N LEU A 259 -9.82 -7.91 1.43
CA LEU A 259 -11.02 -8.02 0.60
C LEU A 259 -11.93 -6.79 0.67
N ALA A 260 -11.90 -6.07 1.78
CA ALA A 260 -12.69 -4.85 1.96
C ALA A 260 -12.15 -3.67 1.12
N VAL A 261 -10.83 -3.51 1.05
CA VAL A 261 -10.17 -2.36 0.40
C VAL A 261 -10.59 -2.14 -1.06
N PRO A 262 -10.62 -3.13 -1.96
CA PRO A 262 -11.02 -2.91 -3.35
C PRO A 262 -12.48 -2.43 -3.50
N LEU A 263 -13.33 -2.68 -2.52
CA LEU A 263 -14.75 -2.33 -2.53
C LEU A 263 -15.04 -0.91 -2.00
N VAL A 264 -14.09 -0.33 -1.27
CA VAL A 264 -14.26 0.95 -0.56
C VAL A 264 -14.71 2.09 -1.50
N ASP A 265 -14.16 2.21 -2.70
CA ASP A 265 -14.55 3.26 -3.64
C ASP A 265 -15.84 2.96 -4.44
N LEU A 266 -16.42 1.80 -4.21
CA LEU A 266 -17.64 1.32 -4.86
C LEU A 266 -18.86 1.33 -3.93
N GLU A 267 -18.71 1.62 -2.65
CA GLU A 267 -19.72 1.48 -1.58
C GLU A 267 -21.04 2.17 -1.86
N LEU A 268 -21.04 3.32 -2.55
CA LEU A 268 -22.25 4.08 -2.87
C LEU A 268 -22.76 3.80 -4.29
N LYS A 269 -22.19 2.84 -5.00
CA LYS A 269 -22.62 2.49 -6.36
C LYS A 269 -23.66 1.37 -6.31
N GLU A 270 -24.73 1.50 -7.09
CA GLU A 270 -25.73 0.44 -7.25
C GLU A 270 -25.15 -0.90 -7.71
N SER A 271 -24.01 -0.85 -8.39
CA SER A 271 -23.27 -2.02 -8.87
C SER A 271 -22.41 -2.71 -7.80
N LEU A 272 -22.35 -2.22 -6.56
CA LEU A 272 -21.55 -2.80 -5.48
C LEU A 272 -21.80 -4.31 -5.28
N PRO A 273 -23.04 -4.84 -5.25
CA PRO A 273 -23.26 -6.27 -5.10
C PRO A 273 -22.59 -7.10 -6.20
N THR A 274 -22.73 -6.67 -7.46
CA THR A 274 -22.10 -7.35 -8.61
C THR A 274 -20.58 -7.35 -8.52
N PHE A 275 -19.98 -6.26 -8.06
CA PHE A 275 -18.53 -6.17 -7.89
C PHE A 275 -18.03 -7.01 -6.71
N ARG A 276 -18.77 -6.98 -5.59
CA ARG A 276 -18.49 -7.83 -4.43
C ARG A 276 -18.55 -9.31 -4.81
N ASP A 277 -19.62 -9.73 -5.49
CA ASP A 277 -19.79 -11.12 -5.89
C ASP A 277 -18.66 -11.57 -6.83
N ALA A 278 -18.26 -10.74 -7.79
CA ALA A 278 -17.14 -11.02 -8.68
C ALA A 278 -15.80 -11.11 -7.92
N LEU A 279 -15.54 -10.22 -6.95
CA LEU A 279 -14.35 -10.28 -6.10
C LEU A 279 -14.30 -11.59 -5.33
N LEU A 280 -15.40 -11.96 -4.67
CA LEU A 280 -15.51 -13.18 -3.88
C LEU A 280 -15.44 -14.44 -4.74
N GLU A 281 -16.02 -14.43 -5.95
CA GLU A 281 -15.87 -15.50 -6.93
C GLU A 281 -14.38 -15.77 -7.22
N GLY A 282 -13.63 -14.72 -7.59
CA GLY A 282 -12.20 -14.87 -7.87
C GLY A 282 -11.39 -15.31 -6.65
N TYR A 283 -11.72 -14.81 -5.47
CA TYR A 283 -11.04 -15.20 -4.24
C TYR A 283 -11.29 -16.68 -3.91
N THR A 284 -12.56 -17.11 -3.95
CA THR A 284 -12.96 -18.47 -3.55
C THR A 284 -12.55 -19.57 -4.53
N GLU A 285 -12.20 -19.22 -5.78
CA GLU A 285 -11.54 -20.15 -6.71
C GLU A 285 -10.16 -20.62 -6.21
N ILE A 286 -9.50 -19.87 -5.32
CA ILE A 286 -8.12 -20.10 -4.90
C ILE A 286 -8.02 -20.37 -3.40
N ARG A 287 -8.79 -19.65 -2.57
CA ARG A 287 -8.77 -19.72 -1.12
C ARG A 287 -10.18 -19.66 -0.55
N SER A 288 -10.51 -20.56 0.36
CA SER A 288 -11.77 -20.49 1.10
C SER A 288 -11.72 -19.38 2.16
N ILE A 289 -12.87 -18.79 2.44
CA ILE A 289 -13.07 -17.87 3.55
C ILE A 289 -14.35 -18.27 4.30
N PRO A 290 -14.33 -18.35 5.65
CA PRO A 290 -15.52 -18.65 6.43
C PRO A 290 -16.62 -17.59 6.26
N GLU A 291 -17.88 -18.03 6.25
CA GLU A 291 -19.05 -17.15 6.16
C GLU A 291 -19.04 -16.07 7.24
N GLU A 292 -18.68 -16.44 8.47
CA GLU A 292 -18.54 -15.53 9.60
C GLU A 292 -17.60 -14.35 9.30
N GLN A 293 -16.50 -14.58 8.56
CA GLN A 293 -15.60 -13.50 8.15
C GLN A 293 -16.23 -12.64 7.04
N LEU A 294 -16.96 -13.26 6.10
CA LEU A 294 -17.65 -12.53 5.03
C LEU A 294 -18.75 -11.62 5.55
N GLU A 295 -19.47 -12.02 6.60
CA GLU A 295 -20.46 -11.18 7.28
C GLU A 295 -19.87 -9.88 7.85
N LYS A 296 -18.58 -9.85 8.10
CA LYS A 296 -17.87 -8.66 8.61
C LYS A 296 -17.25 -7.78 7.51
N LEU A 297 -17.36 -8.17 6.24
CA LEU A 297 -16.73 -7.45 5.12
C LEU A 297 -17.10 -5.96 5.09
N GLU A 298 -18.38 -5.61 5.24
CA GLU A 298 -18.83 -4.22 5.29
C GLU A 298 -18.31 -3.47 6.53
N LEU A 299 -18.14 -4.16 7.66
CA LEU A 299 -17.57 -3.57 8.85
C LEU A 299 -16.09 -3.23 8.62
N PHE A 300 -15.35 -4.09 7.91
CA PHE A 300 -13.94 -3.81 7.57
C PHE A 300 -13.79 -2.75 6.47
N GLN A 301 -14.78 -2.58 5.58
CA GLN A 301 -14.83 -1.39 4.70
C GLN A 301 -14.98 -0.11 5.55
N ALA A 302 -15.88 -0.12 6.53
CA ALA A 302 -16.03 0.99 7.47
C ALA A 302 -14.78 1.23 8.32
N ALA A 303 -14.03 0.18 8.68
CA ALA A 303 -12.73 0.29 9.34
C ALA A 303 -11.70 1.06 8.50
N PHE A 304 -11.62 0.75 7.20
CA PHE A 304 -10.76 1.52 6.28
C PHE A 304 -11.16 3.00 6.25
N ARG A 305 -12.44 3.31 6.22
CA ARG A 305 -12.94 4.70 6.28
C ARG A 305 -12.65 5.37 7.62
N ALA A 306 -12.72 4.65 8.72
CA ALA A 306 -12.32 5.18 10.02
C ALA A 306 -10.81 5.50 10.05
N LEU A 307 -9.97 4.63 9.47
CA LEU A 307 -8.55 4.91 9.28
C LEU A 307 -8.33 6.20 8.46
N GLU A 308 -9.09 6.43 7.38
CA GLU A 308 -8.99 7.67 6.60
C GLU A 308 -9.39 8.93 7.42
N ILE A 309 -10.36 8.82 8.33
CA ILE A 309 -10.71 9.92 9.26
C ILE A 309 -9.56 10.18 10.21
N PHE A 310 -8.97 9.14 10.80
CA PHE A 310 -7.84 9.25 11.71
C PHE A 310 -6.62 9.88 11.00
N TRP A 311 -6.19 9.28 9.89
CA TRP A 311 -5.06 9.78 9.09
C TRP A 311 -5.29 11.19 8.56
N GLY A 312 -6.47 11.46 8.02
CA GLY A 312 -6.83 12.80 7.54
C GLY A 312 -6.79 13.83 8.67
N THR A 313 -7.15 13.45 9.90
CA THR A 313 -7.05 14.33 11.06
C THR A 313 -5.58 14.56 11.42
N ALA A 314 -4.77 13.50 11.55
CA ALA A 314 -3.34 13.61 11.83
C ALA A 314 -2.59 14.43 10.77
N CYS A 315 -2.86 14.22 9.49
CA CYS A 315 -2.24 14.99 8.41
C CYS A 315 -2.64 16.47 8.42
N THR A 316 -3.88 16.80 8.83
CA THR A 316 -4.29 18.20 8.99
C THR A 316 -3.68 18.87 10.23
N LEU A 317 -3.22 18.14 11.24
CA LEU A 317 -2.39 18.71 12.31
C LEU A 317 -1.05 19.21 11.79
N ARG A 318 -0.46 18.50 10.84
CA ARG A 318 0.82 18.89 10.21
C ARG A 318 0.63 19.96 9.14
N ASN A 319 -0.45 19.91 8.37
CA ASN A 319 -0.79 20.85 7.31
C ASN A 319 -2.29 21.18 7.35
N PRO A 320 -2.69 22.20 8.13
CA PRO A 320 -4.11 22.54 8.35
C PRO A 320 -4.87 22.92 7.07
N ASP A 321 -4.19 23.41 6.05
CA ASP A 321 -4.79 23.89 4.80
C ASP A 321 -4.83 22.81 3.71
N SER A 322 -4.55 21.54 4.04
CA SER A 322 -4.58 20.45 3.08
C SER A 322 -6.00 20.12 2.63
N ALA A 323 -6.41 20.67 1.50
CA ALA A 323 -7.71 20.40 0.88
C ALA A 323 -7.90 18.89 0.60
N TYR A 324 -6.84 18.19 0.16
CA TYR A 324 -6.86 16.76 -0.10
C TYR A 324 -7.33 15.95 1.12
N TRP A 325 -6.71 16.18 2.30
CA TRP A 325 -7.06 15.42 3.51
C TRP A 325 -8.41 15.84 4.10
N MET A 326 -8.80 17.09 3.92
CA MET A 326 -10.15 17.55 4.31
C MET A 326 -11.23 16.87 3.48
N GLU A 327 -11.07 16.82 2.17
CA GLU A 327 -12.01 16.16 1.25
C GLU A 327 -12.09 14.64 1.50
N ARG A 328 -10.93 13.98 1.65
CA ARG A 328 -10.85 12.54 1.91
C ARG A 328 -11.58 12.16 3.21
N ARG A 329 -11.39 12.92 4.27
CA ARG A 329 -12.05 12.75 5.56
C ARG A 329 -13.57 12.97 5.48
N GLU A 330 -14.03 13.96 4.72
CA GLU A 330 -15.46 14.19 4.48
C GLU A 330 -16.09 13.03 3.73
N LYS A 331 -15.43 12.55 2.68
CA LYS A 331 -15.86 11.38 1.92
C LYS A 331 -15.96 10.14 2.83
N ALA A 332 -14.95 9.88 3.63
CA ALA A 332 -14.92 8.76 4.56
C ALA A 332 -16.10 8.80 5.55
N TRP A 333 -16.39 9.96 6.13
CA TRP A 333 -17.54 10.14 7.03
C TRP A 333 -18.89 9.87 6.37
N MET A 334 -19.10 10.34 5.12
CA MET A 334 -20.35 10.07 4.39
C MET A 334 -20.56 8.57 4.17
N HIS A 335 -19.51 7.83 3.86
CA HIS A 335 -19.57 6.38 3.66
C HIS A 335 -19.86 5.64 4.96
N ILE A 336 -19.23 5.99 6.08
CA ILE A 336 -19.50 5.40 7.39
C ILE A 336 -20.99 5.64 7.78
N LYS A 337 -21.49 6.86 7.61
CA LYS A 337 -22.89 7.15 7.90
C LYS A 337 -23.86 6.31 7.08
N HIS A 338 -23.54 6.06 5.81
CA HIS A 338 -24.35 5.21 4.96
C HIS A 338 -24.35 3.76 5.48
N ALA A 339 -23.18 3.21 5.76
CA ALA A 339 -23.02 1.86 6.30
C ALA A 339 -23.73 1.65 7.64
N LEU A 340 -23.68 2.62 8.55
CA LEU A 340 -24.35 2.55 9.84
C LEU A 340 -25.88 2.65 9.71
N ARG A 341 -26.42 3.44 8.78
CA ARG A 341 -27.87 3.56 8.54
C ARG A 341 -28.48 2.28 7.98
N LEU A 342 -27.78 1.59 7.10
CA LEU A 342 -28.26 0.32 6.52
C LEU A 342 -28.40 -0.79 7.56
N ARG A 343 -27.79 -0.65 8.74
CA ARG A 343 -27.87 -1.63 9.85
C ARG A 343 -28.89 -1.26 10.93
N SER A 344 -29.53 -0.12 10.81
CA SER A 344 -30.58 0.34 11.75
C SER A 344 -31.98 -0.06 11.28
N ILE A 345 -32.09 -0.83 10.21
CA ILE A 345 -33.29 -1.46 9.68
C ILE A 345 -33.17 -2.97 9.88
#